data_c0d868b55d9e8d5ca8fc8571c5fabd26
#
_entry.id   c0d868b55d9e8d5ca8fc8571c5fabd26
#
_cell.length_a   1.000
_cell.length_b   1.000
_cell.length_c   1.000
_cell.angle_alpha   90.00
_cell.angle_beta   90.00
_cell.angle_gamma   90.00
#
_symmetry.space_group_name_H-M   'P 1'
#
loop_
_entity.id
_entity.type
_entity.pdbx_description
1 polymer ?
#
loop_
_entity_poly.entity_id
_entity_poly.type
_entity_poly.pdbx_seq_one_letter_code
_entity_poly.pdbx_strand_id
1 'polypeptide(L)' 'MKFEPGELKELSESFRYNDANKDGLIEYAEFAEMLDQLESGVTPEEARLGFDEVDTDDDGAISFDEFVAWWRDR' A
#
# COMPACT_ATOMS: atom_id res chain seq x y z
N MET A 1 -16.07 -8.01 0.62
CA MET A 1 -15.45 -7.44 1.81
C MET A 1 -15.56 -5.93 1.84
N LYS A 2 -15.88 -5.35 3.00
CA LYS A 2 -16.05 -3.94 3.08
C LYS A 2 -15.13 -3.31 4.07
N PHE A 3 -14.74 -2.09 3.78
CA PHE A 3 -14.00 -1.28 4.73
C PHE A 3 -14.91 -0.75 5.79
N GLU A 4 -14.39 -0.67 6.99
CA GLU A 4 -15.00 0.17 7.99
C GLU A 4 -14.52 1.59 7.77
N PRO A 5 -15.32 2.60 8.15
CA PRO A 5 -14.89 3.97 7.92
C PRO A 5 -13.53 4.31 8.53
N GLY A 6 -13.25 3.75 9.70
CA GLY A 6 -11.96 4.01 10.34
C GLY A 6 -10.80 3.36 9.62
N GLU A 7 -11.07 2.24 8.95
CA GLU A 7 -10.02 1.53 8.26
C GLU A 7 -9.49 2.33 7.07
N LEU A 8 -10.38 2.92 6.29
CA LEU A 8 -9.94 3.71 5.16
C LEU A 8 -9.11 4.91 5.60
N LYS A 9 -9.52 5.55 6.68
CA LYS A 9 -8.75 6.66 7.21
C LYS A 9 -7.36 6.21 7.64
N GLU A 10 -7.28 5.06 8.29
CA GLU A 10 -6.01 4.53 8.74
C GLU A 10 -5.10 4.23 7.57
N LEU A 11 -5.64 3.64 6.51
CA LEU A 11 -4.86 3.36 5.32
C LEU A 11 -4.35 4.64 4.69
N SER A 12 -5.20 5.66 4.64
CA SER A 12 -4.82 6.93 4.07
C SER A 12 -3.67 7.58 4.85
N GLU A 13 -3.76 7.53 6.16
CA GLU A 13 -2.72 8.11 6.99
C GLU A 13 -1.40 7.36 6.85
N SER A 14 -1.47 6.04 6.79
CA SER A 14 -0.27 5.24 6.59
C SER A 14 0.38 5.51 5.24
N PHE A 15 -0.44 5.63 4.22
CA PHE A 15 0.07 5.93 2.88
C PHE A 15 0.79 7.26 2.87
N ARG A 16 0.17 8.28 3.45
CA ARG A 16 0.76 9.62 3.47
C ARG A 16 2.04 9.66 4.30
N TYR A 17 2.06 8.91 5.38
CA TYR A 17 3.25 8.85 6.22
C TYR A 17 4.43 8.27 5.46
N ASN A 18 4.18 7.29 4.61
CA ASN A 18 5.23 6.62 3.86
C ASN A 18 5.53 7.28 2.53
N ASP A 19 4.73 8.26 2.12
CA ASP A 19 4.93 8.98 0.88
C ASP A 19 5.96 10.10 1.11
N ALA A 20 7.22 9.73 1.05
CA ALA A 20 8.31 10.66 1.42
C ALA A 20 8.35 11.88 0.51
N ASN A 21 8.05 11.71 -0.76
CA ASN A 21 8.10 12.80 -1.73
C ASN A 21 6.81 13.60 -1.79
N LYS A 22 5.76 13.09 -1.17
CA LYS A 22 4.46 13.73 -1.16
C LYS A 22 3.93 14.00 -2.56
N ASP A 23 4.18 13.04 -3.44
CA ASP A 23 3.70 13.14 -4.82
C ASP A 23 2.50 12.24 -5.07
N GLY A 24 1.98 11.62 -4.03
CA GLY A 24 0.82 10.74 -4.16
C GLY A 24 1.17 9.32 -4.59
N LEU A 25 2.44 9.01 -4.65
CA LEU A 25 2.92 7.68 -5.07
C LEU A 25 3.91 7.16 -4.06
N ILE A 26 3.95 5.84 -3.89
CA ILE A 26 4.97 5.22 -3.05
C ILE A 26 5.67 4.14 -3.84
N GLU A 27 6.94 3.94 -3.52
CA GLU A 27 7.76 2.92 -4.15
C GLU A 27 7.73 1.64 -3.33
N TYR A 28 8.37 0.60 -3.86
CA TYR A 28 8.35 -0.71 -3.22
C TYR A 28 8.80 -0.66 -1.76
N ALA A 29 9.91 0.01 -1.49
CA ALA A 29 10.42 0.05 -0.11
C ALA A 29 9.42 0.69 0.83
N GLU A 30 8.76 1.75 0.37
CA GLU A 30 7.75 2.42 1.18
C GLU A 30 6.51 1.54 1.35
N PHE A 31 6.15 0.83 0.29
CA PHE A 31 5.01 -0.07 0.34
C PHE A 31 5.26 -1.20 1.35
N ALA A 32 6.45 -1.79 1.31
CA ALA A 32 6.79 -2.86 2.22
C ALA A 32 6.75 -2.39 3.66
N GLU A 33 7.26 -1.20 3.91
CA GLU A 33 7.25 -0.62 5.24
C GLU A 33 5.83 -0.36 5.72
N MET A 34 4.99 0.16 4.82
CA MET A 34 3.60 0.42 5.14
C MET A 34 2.85 -0.86 5.49
N LEU A 35 3.08 -1.92 4.73
CA LEU A 35 2.45 -3.20 5.04
C LEU A 35 2.86 -3.72 6.40
N ASP A 36 4.12 -3.57 6.74
CA ASP A 36 4.61 -4.02 8.03
C ASP A 36 3.93 -3.26 9.16
N GLN A 37 3.65 -1.99 8.94
CA GLN A 37 2.96 -1.17 9.94
C GLN A 37 1.49 -1.56 10.07
N LEU A 38 0.86 -1.87 8.95
CA LEU A 38 -0.56 -2.21 8.96
C LEU A 38 -0.82 -3.65 9.36
N GLU A 39 0.10 -4.53 9.03
CA GLU A 39 -0.11 -5.95 9.22
C GLU A 39 1.24 -6.58 9.56
N SER A 40 1.50 -6.78 10.82
CA SER A 40 2.79 -7.32 11.24
C SER A 40 2.94 -8.75 10.73
N GLY A 41 4.17 -9.13 10.44
CA GLY A 41 4.45 -10.48 10.00
C GLY A 41 4.46 -10.65 8.49
N VAL A 42 4.31 -9.56 7.75
CA VAL A 42 4.40 -9.63 6.30
C VAL A 42 5.85 -9.89 5.90
N THR A 43 6.06 -10.92 5.10
CA THR A 43 7.40 -11.24 4.64
C THR A 43 7.78 -10.36 3.45
N PRO A 44 9.08 -10.19 3.18
CA PRO A 44 9.48 -9.44 1.99
C PRO A 44 8.93 -10.03 0.70
N GLU A 45 8.79 -11.35 0.64
CA GLU A 45 8.23 -11.97 -0.55
C GLU A 45 6.78 -11.60 -0.75
N GLU A 46 6.03 -11.59 0.35
CA GLU A 46 4.62 -11.20 0.26
C GLU A 46 4.47 -9.75 -0.15
N ALA A 47 5.33 -8.89 0.38
CA ALA A 47 5.30 -7.48 0.01
C ALA A 47 5.60 -7.31 -1.47
N ARG A 48 6.56 -8.08 -1.98
CA ARG A 48 6.91 -7.99 -3.39
C ARG A 48 5.77 -8.44 -4.29
N LEU A 49 5.15 -9.55 -3.94
CA LEU A 49 4.01 -10.04 -4.71
C LEU A 49 2.88 -9.03 -4.70
N GLY A 50 2.60 -8.45 -3.52
CA GLY A 50 1.54 -7.46 -3.43
C GLY A 50 1.85 -6.23 -4.26
N PHE A 51 3.09 -5.77 -4.21
CA PHE A 51 3.48 -4.59 -4.97
C PHE A 51 3.31 -4.84 -6.47
N ASP A 52 3.73 -6.01 -6.93
CA ASP A 52 3.59 -6.36 -8.35
C ASP A 52 2.13 -6.37 -8.77
N GLU A 53 1.25 -6.84 -7.90
CA GLU A 53 -0.17 -6.86 -8.21
C GLU A 53 -0.77 -5.46 -8.22
N VAL A 54 -0.33 -4.62 -7.30
CA VAL A 54 -0.88 -3.26 -7.21
C VAL A 54 -0.37 -2.40 -8.35
N ASP A 55 0.90 -2.56 -8.72
CA ASP A 55 1.54 -1.73 -9.73
C ASP A 55 1.16 -2.22 -11.12
N THR A 56 -0.05 -1.93 -11.54
CA THR A 56 -0.55 -2.41 -12.81
C THR A 56 0.11 -1.72 -13.99
N ASP A 57 0.61 -0.51 -13.78
CA ASP A 57 1.30 0.24 -14.83
C ASP A 57 2.76 -0.14 -14.96
N ASP A 58 3.28 -0.86 -13.98
CA ASP A 58 4.65 -1.32 -14.02
C ASP A 58 5.65 -0.16 -14.06
N ASP A 59 5.31 0.93 -13.39
CA ASP A 59 6.16 2.12 -13.40
C ASP A 59 7.02 2.23 -12.14
N GLY A 60 6.93 1.25 -11.25
CA GLY A 60 7.75 1.23 -10.05
C GLY A 60 7.19 2.00 -8.88
N ALA A 61 5.99 2.53 -9.00
CA ALA A 61 5.34 3.25 -7.92
C ALA A 61 3.84 3.03 -7.99
N ILE A 62 3.18 3.14 -6.85
CA ILE A 62 1.73 2.91 -6.81
C ILE A 62 1.05 4.12 -6.19
N SER A 63 -0.18 4.36 -6.62
CA SER A 63 -1.01 5.42 -6.07
C SER A 63 -1.86 4.88 -4.95
N PHE A 64 -2.47 5.80 -4.19
CA PHE A 64 -3.35 5.39 -3.11
C PHE A 64 -4.55 4.61 -3.64
N ASP A 65 -5.10 5.05 -4.77
CA ASP A 65 -6.24 4.35 -5.35
C ASP A 65 -5.91 2.92 -5.71
N GLU A 66 -4.74 2.70 -6.29
CA GLU A 66 -4.29 1.36 -6.62
C GLU A 66 -4.10 0.52 -5.37
N PHE A 67 -3.53 1.12 -4.34
CA PHE A 67 -3.32 0.42 -3.09
C PHE A 67 -4.64 0.01 -2.45
N VAL A 68 -5.60 0.92 -2.41
CA VAL A 68 -6.88 0.64 -1.78
C VAL A 68 -7.62 -0.46 -2.53
N ALA A 69 -7.58 -0.42 -3.85
CA ALA A 69 -8.25 -1.45 -4.64
C ALA A 69 -7.67 -2.83 -4.35
N TRP A 70 -6.35 -2.91 -4.25
CA TRP A 70 -5.69 -4.17 -3.93
C TRP A 70 -6.03 -4.63 -2.52
N TRP A 71 -6.01 -3.70 -1.58
CA TRP A 71 -6.27 -4.02 -0.18
C TRP A 71 -7.68 -4.59 0.00
N ARG A 72 -8.63 -4.02 -0.71
CA ARG A 72 -10.02 -4.48 -0.63
C ARG A 72 -10.19 -5.88 -1.18
N ASP A 73 -9.38 -6.24 -2.15
CA ASP A 73 -9.53 -7.50 -2.87
C ASP A 73 -8.78 -8.66 -2.25
N ARG A 74 -8.07 -8.42 -1.18
CA ARG A 74 -7.27 -9.46 -0.55
C ARG A 74 -8.10 -10.56 0.06
#